data_214237055fab612e0bf90d9cb300cd2e
#
_entry.id   214237055fab612e0bf90d9cb300cd2e
#
_cell.length_a   1.000
_cell.length_b   1.000
_cell.length_c   1.000
_cell.angle_alpha   90.00
_cell.angle_beta   90.00
_cell.angle_gamma   90.00
#
_symmetry.space_group_name_H-M   'P 1'
#
loop_
_entity.id
_entity.type
_entity.pdbx_description
1 polymer ?
#
loop_
_entity_poly.entity_id
_entity_poly.type
_entity_poly.pdbx_seq_one_letter_code
_entity_poly.pdbx_strand_id
1 'polypeptide(L)'
;KRQSMAHAIVHRFGEETLRVISESPEKLVSVPGIGPKRAAAIGKAYADKFETREALLFLSKYQLSPALSMRILNAYGKAAVAILQQNPYRLSYDVQGIGFRTADRIAFSMGFARNDPNRVRAGLVYTLREAAASVGHVYLPKEELLQSASGILQVAREEVENCLLYTSDAADDRI
;
A
#
# COMPACT_ATOMS: atom_id res chain seq x y z
N LYS A 1 -21.71 -25.96 -32.15
CA LYS A 1 -21.54 -25.08 -30.96
C LYS A 1 -20.07 -24.72 -30.86
N ARG A 2 -19.70 -23.43 -30.98
CA ARG A 2 -18.33 -22.96 -30.74
C ARG A 2 -18.02 -23.24 -29.27
N GLN A 3 -17.13 -24.17 -28.99
CA GLN A 3 -16.58 -24.33 -27.63
C GLN A 3 -15.88 -23.04 -27.25
N SER A 4 -16.15 -22.53 -26.01
CA SER A 4 -15.43 -21.37 -25.54
C SER A 4 -13.93 -21.72 -25.36
N MET A 5 -13.05 -20.78 -25.60
CA MET A 5 -11.59 -20.98 -25.47
C MET A 5 -11.22 -21.52 -24.09
N ALA A 6 -11.86 -21.03 -23.04
CA ALA A 6 -11.70 -21.54 -21.70
C ALA A 6 -12.00 -23.04 -21.58
N HIS A 7 -13.07 -23.48 -22.22
CA HIS A 7 -13.44 -24.89 -22.24
C HIS A 7 -12.40 -25.76 -22.97
N ALA A 8 -11.80 -25.26 -24.06
CA ALA A 8 -10.76 -25.97 -24.79
C ALA A 8 -9.48 -26.10 -23.96
N ILE A 9 -9.12 -25.05 -23.20
CA ILE A 9 -7.97 -25.07 -22.27
C ILE A 9 -8.20 -26.09 -21.15
N VAL A 10 -9.35 -26.04 -20.48
CA VAL A 10 -9.69 -26.97 -19.40
C VAL A 10 -9.75 -28.42 -19.90
N HIS A 11 -10.32 -28.63 -21.07
CA HIS A 11 -10.37 -29.96 -21.69
C HIS A 11 -8.98 -30.53 -22.00
N ARG A 12 -8.04 -29.66 -22.40
CA ARG A 12 -6.65 -30.05 -22.71
C ARG A 12 -5.81 -30.37 -21.52
N PHE A 13 -5.95 -29.57 -20.42
CA PHE A 13 -5.06 -29.61 -19.27
C PHE A 13 -5.72 -30.14 -17.99
N GLY A 14 -7.04 -30.28 -17.95
CA GLY A 14 -7.77 -30.81 -16.80
C GLY A 14 -7.44 -30.03 -15.50
N GLU A 15 -7.06 -30.75 -14.46
CA GLU A 15 -6.68 -30.20 -13.16
C GLU A 15 -5.41 -29.32 -13.20
N GLU A 16 -4.53 -29.56 -14.16
CA GLU A 16 -3.30 -28.80 -14.36
C GLU A 16 -3.53 -27.41 -15.02
N THR A 17 -4.75 -27.10 -15.41
CA THR A 17 -5.07 -25.87 -16.17
C THR A 17 -4.52 -24.61 -15.53
N LEU A 18 -4.80 -24.40 -14.25
CA LEU A 18 -4.37 -23.18 -13.55
C LEU A 18 -2.85 -23.12 -13.38
N ARG A 19 -2.22 -24.26 -13.13
CA ARG A 19 -0.78 -24.37 -13.03
C ARG A 19 -0.09 -24.07 -14.37
N VAL A 20 -0.62 -24.60 -15.47
CA VAL A 20 -0.10 -24.30 -16.80
C VAL A 20 -0.23 -22.81 -17.12
N ILE A 21 -1.38 -22.18 -16.80
CA ILE A 21 -1.59 -20.75 -17.04
C ILE A 21 -0.61 -19.90 -16.22
N SER A 22 -0.32 -20.29 -14.97
CA SER A 22 0.54 -19.53 -14.06
C SER A 22 2.03 -19.75 -14.31
N GLU A 23 2.47 -21.00 -14.51
CA GLU A 23 3.88 -21.35 -14.52
C GLU A 23 4.45 -21.54 -15.93
N SER A 24 3.63 -21.90 -16.89
CA SER A 24 4.05 -22.29 -18.24
C SER A 24 3.03 -21.88 -19.31
N PRO A 25 2.64 -20.58 -19.41
CA PRO A 25 1.61 -20.13 -20.32
C PRO A 25 1.94 -20.41 -21.80
N GLU A 26 3.20 -20.59 -22.15
CA GLU A 26 3.62 -20.98 -23.50
C GLU A 26 3.05 -22.33 -23.95
N LYS A 27 2.76 -23.24 -23.00
CA LYS A 27 2.12 -24.53 -23.31
C LYS A 27 0.70 -24.40 -23.84
N LEU A 28 0.03 -23.25 -23.60
CA LEU A 28 -1.30 -22.96 -24.11
C LEU A 28 -1.36 -22.94 -25.64
N VAL A 29 -0.22 -22.76 -26.31
CA VAL A 29 -0.13 -22.82 -27.79
C VAL A 29 -0.56 -24.19 -28.32
N SER A 30 -0.51 -25.26 -27.52
CA SER A 30 -1.00 -26.58 -27.89
C SER A 30 -2.53 -26.65 -28.01
N VAL A 31 -3.26 -25.60 -27.60
CA VAL A 31 -4.71 -25.51 -27.73
C VAL A 31 -5.06 -24.83 -29.06
N PRO A 32 -5.88 -25.46 -29.93
CA PRO A 32 -6.27 -24.87 -31.20
C PRO A 32 -6.86 -23.45 -31.04
N GLY A 33 -6.33 -22.50 -31.82
CA GLY A 33 -6.75 -21.09 -31.78
C GLY A 33 -6.04 -20.22 -30.74
N ILE A 34 -5.05 -20.75 -30.02
CA ILE A 34 -4.20 -19.99 -29.12
C ILE A 34 -2.78 -19.90 -29.71
N GLY A 35 -2.42 -18.73 -30.23
CA GLY A 35 -1.05 -18.45 -30.66
C GLY A 35 -0.19 -17.89 -29.51
N PRO A 36 1.14 -17.73 -29.72
CA PRO A 36 2.09 -17.30 -28.69
C PRO A 36 1.71 -15.98 -28.01
N LYS A 37 1.26 -14.98 -28.79
CA LYS A 37 0.82 -13.67 -28.23
C LYS A 37 -0.38 -13.82 -27.29
N ARG A 38 -1.35 -14.68 -27.64
CA ARG A 38 -2.54 -14.92 -26.84
C ARG A 38 -2.22 -15.75 -25.61
N ALA A 39 -1.36 -16.74 -25.71
CA ALA A 39 -0.86 -17.51 -24.57
C ALA A 39 -0.21 -16.62 -23.54
N ALA A 40 0.71 -15.74 -23.95
CA ALA A 40 1.36 -14.75 -23.08
C ALA A 40 0.34 -13.78 -22.44
N ALA A 41 -0.65 -13.31 -23.20
CA ALA A 41 -1.68 -12.42 -22.69
C ALA A 41 -2.58 -13.10 -21.63
N ILE A 42 -2.91 -14.38 -21.81
CA ILE A 42 -3.67 -15.16 -20.83
C ILE A 42 -2.88 -15.34 -19.55
N GLY A 43 -1.61 -15.73 -19.64
CA GLY A 43 -0.72 -15.87 -18.48
C GLY A 43 -0.58 -14.57 -17.70
N LYS A 44 -0.33 -13.46 -18.40
CA LYS A 44 -0.23 -12.12 -17.79
C LYS A 44 -1.54 -11.73 -17.08
N ALA A 45 -2.68 -11.88 -17.76
CA ALA A 45 -3.98 -11.52 -17.17
C ALA A 45 -4.32 -12.37 -15.94
N TYR A 46 -3.90 -13.63 -15.93
CA TYR A 46 -4.04 -14.50 -14.76
C TYR A 46 -3.14 -14.04 -13.61
N ALA A 47 -1.87 -13.77 -13.88
CA ALA A 47 -0.91 -13.28 -12.88
C ALA A 47 -1.39 -11.96 -12.25
N ASP A 48 -1.85 -11.00 -13.06
CA ASP A 48 -2.38 -9.72 -12.59
C ASP A 48 -3.59 -9.89 -11.67
N LYS A 49 -4.50 -10.80 -11.99
CA LYS A 49 -5.67 -11.11 -11.14
C LYS A 49 -5.27 -11.85 -9.86
N PHE A 50 -4.31 -12.75 -9.92
CA PHE A 50 -3.82 -13.49 -8.77
C PHE A 50 -3.16 -12.54 -7.76
N GLU A 51 -2.26 -11.68 -8.21
CA GLU A 51 -1.59 -10.68 -7.36
C GLU A 51 -2.58 -9.69 -6.73
N THR A 52 -3.59 -9.25 -7.49
CA THR A 52 -4.67 -8.40 -6.95
C THR A 52 -5.45 -9.12 -5.85
N ARG A 53 -5.76 -10.39 -6.04
CA ARG A 53 -6.46 -11.20 -5.03
C ARG A 53 -5.62 -11.38 -3.76
N GLU A 54 -4.34 -11.70 -3.91
CA GLU A 54 -3.41 -11.83 -2.76
C GLU A 54 -3.30 -10.53 -1.98
N ALA A 55 -3.19 -9.39 -2.68
CA ALA A 55 -3.16 -8.08 -2.04
C ALA A 55 -4.48 -7.76 -1.30
N LEU A 56 -5.64 -8.10 -1.88
CA LEU A 56 -6.94 -7.95 -1.20
C LEU A 56 -7.04 -8.84 0.04
N LEU A 57 -6.56 -10.08 -0.03
CA LEU A 57 -6.52 -10.99 1.12
C LEU A 57 -5.60 -10.46 2.21
N PHE A 58 -4.44 -9.91 1.84
CA PHE A 58 -3.54 -9.25 2.78
C PHE A 58 -4.24 -8.08 3.49
N LEU A 59 -4.84 -7.16 2.72
CA LEU A 59 -5.53 -6.00 3.26
C LEU A 59 -6.73 -6.36 4.15
N SER A 60 -7.44 -7.43 3.82
CA SER A 60 -8.59 -7.90 4.61
C SER A 60 -8.23 -8.34 6.03
N LYS A 61 -7.00 -8.83 6.25
CA LYS A 61 -6.49 -9.21 7.57
C LYS A 61 -6.46 -8.04 8.55
N TYR A 62 -6.33 -6.82 8.03
CA TYR A 62 -6.25 -5.59 8.81
C TYR A 62 -7.59 -4.82 8.89
N GLN A 63 -8.70 -5.52 8.67
CA GLN A 63 -10.06 -5.01 8.79
C GLN A 63 -10.33 -3.76 7.92
N LEU A 64 -9.66 -3.68 6.78
CA LEU A 64 -9.89 -2.61 5.82
C LEU A 64 -11.18 -2.88 5.03
N SER A 65 -11.99 -1.83 4.86
CA SER A 65 -13.18 -1.95 4.02
C SER A 65 -12.78 -2.25 2.56
N PRO A 66 -13.62 -2.96 1.80
CA PRO A 66 -13.37 -3.22 0.39
C PRO A 66 -13.08 -1.95 -0.43
N ALA A 67 -13.82 -0.87 -0.15
CA ALA A 67 -13.63 0.41 -0.82
C ALA A 67 -12.24 1.00 -0.53
N LEU A 68 -11.76 0.90 0.71
CA LEU A 68 -10.44 1.38 1.10
C LEU A 68 -9.33 0.52 0.49
N SER A 69 -9.50 -0.80 0.52
CA SER A 69 -8.58 -1.74 -0.12
C SER A 69 -8.44 -1.46 -1.62
N MET A 70 -9.54 -1.19 -2.31
CA MET A 70 -9.50 -0.83 -3.74
C MET A 70 -8.78 0.51 -4.00
N ARG A 71 -8.95 1.52 -3.13
CA ARG A 71 -8.20 2.78 -3.26
C ARG A 71 -6.70 2.57 -3.12
N ILE A 72 -6.28 1.76 -2.14
CA ILE A 72 -4.88 1.41 -1.91
C ILE A 72 -4.31 0.68 -3.14
N LEU A 73 -5.04 -0.30 -3.66
CA LEU A 73 -4.62 -1.03 -4.86
C LEU A 73 -4.57 -0.16 -6.11
N ASN A 74 -5.50 0.78 -6.26
CA ASN A 74 -5.48 1.73 -7.37
C ASN A 74 -4.28 2.68 -7.29
N ALA A 75 -3.85 3.08 -6.08
CA ALA A 75 -2.72 3.96 -5.87
C ALA A 75 -1.37 3.25 -6.07
N TYR A 76 -1.23 2.03 -5.57
CA TYR A 76 0.06 1.34 -5.51
C TYR A 76 0.16 0.08 -6.38
N GLY A 77 -0.96 -0.41 -6.91
CA GLY A 77 -0.97 -1.63 -7.71
C GLY A 77 -0.35 -2.81 -6.97
N LYS A 78 0.53 -3.52 -7.65
CA LYS A 78 1.26 -4.69 -7.13
C LYS A 78 2.20 -4.37 -5.96
N ALA A 79 2.65 -3.12 -5.86
CA ALA A 79 3.55 -2.69 -4.78
C ALA A 79 2.82 -2.42 -3.45
N ALA A 80 1.49 -2.47 -3.41
CA ALA A 80 0.69 -2.11 -2.24
C ALA A 80 1.13 -2.84 -0.96
N VAL A 81 1.29 -4.15 -1.03
CA VAL A 81 1.67 -4.97 0.13
C VAL A 81 3.07 -4.58 0.64
N ALA A 82 4.05 -4.48 -0.26
CA ALA A 82 5.42 -4.13 0.09
C ALA A 82 5.52 -2.71 0.69
N ILE A 83 4.81 -1.74 0.11
CA ILE A 83 4.76 -0.37 0.61
C ILE A 83 4.17 -0.32 2.02
N LEU A 84 3.06 -1.01 2.26
CA LEU A 84 2.41 -1.03 3.58
C LEU A 84 3.26 -1.74 4.63
N GLN A 85 3.94 -2.83 4.28
CA GLN A 85 4.85 -3.53 5.18
C GLN A 85 6.07 -2.68 5.54
N GLN A 86 6.53 -1.82 4.63
CA GLN A 86 7.67 -0.95 4.86
C GLN A 86 7.26 0.34 5.60
N ASN A 87 6.20 1.00 5.14
CA ASN A 87 5.75 2.27 5.70
C ASN A 87 4.26 2.52 5.43
N PRO A 88 3.36 2.11 6.32
CA PRO A 88 1.92 2.31 6.16
C PRO A 88 1.49 3.79 6.21
N TYR A 89 2.31 4.67 6.75
CA TYR A 89 2.01 6.11 6.84
C TYR A 89 2.04 6.81 5.48
N ARG A 90 2.65 6.19 4.46
CA ARG A 90 2.54 6.67 3.08
C ARG A 90 1.10 6.80 2.60
N LEU A 91 0.19 6.00 3.13
CA LEU A 91 -1.23 6.11 2.83
C LEU A 91 -1.78 7.52 3.04
N SER A 92 -1.31 8.23 4.07
CA SER A 92 -1.78 9.59 4.40
C SER A 92 -1.30 10.66 3.43
N TYR A 93 -0.31 10.36 2.61
CA TYR A 93 0.22 11.26 1.58
C TYR A 93 -0.28 10.90 0.18
N ASP A 94 -0.32 9.60 -0.12
CA ASP A 94 -0.47 9.10 -1.48
C ASP A 94 -1.91 8.72 -1.83
N VAL A 95 -2.77 8.45 -0.82
CA VAL A 95 -4.13 7.94 -1.05
C VAL A 95 -5.18 8.94 -0.59
N GLN A 96 -5.90 9.52 -1.53
CA GLN A 96 -6.96 10.48 -1.23
C GLN A 96 -8.02 9.90 -0.27
N GLY A 97 -8.36 10.66 0.77
CA GLY A 97 -9.33 10.26 1.77
C GLY A 97 -8.80 9.33 2.86
N ILE A 98 -7.48 9.10 2.90
CA ILE A 98 -6.80 8.47 4.03
C ILE A 98 -5.98 9.53 4.77
N GLY A 99 -6.43 9.94 5.94
CA GLY A 99 -5.65 10.83 6.82
C GLY A 99 -4.74 10.05 7.76
N PHE A 100 -3.89 10.79 8.51
CA PHE A 100 -2.97 10.23 9.49
C PHE A 100 -3.64 9.24 10.46
N ARG A 101 -4.80 9.59 11.05
CA ARG A 101 -5.49 8.74 12.02
C ARG A 101 -5.89 7.38 11.44
N THR A 102 -6.29 7.34 10.17
CA THR A 102 -6.64 6.09 9.49
C THR A 102 -5.37 5.27 9.19
N ALA A 103 -4.31 5.92 8.71
CA ALA A 103 -3.01 5.27 8.48
C ALA A 103 -2.42 4.73 9.79
N ASP A 104 -2.53 5.47 10.90
CA ASP A 104 -2.07 5.08 12.23
C ASP A 104 -2.78 3.83 12.75
N ARG A 105 -4.11 3.77 12.60
CA ARG A 105 -4.89 2.58 12.97
C ARG A 105 -4.47 1.34 12.16
N ILE A 106 -4.23 1.51 10.85
CA ILE A 106 -3.74 0.45 9.99
C ILE A 106 -2.36 -0.01 10.44
N ALA A 107 -1.44 0.92 10.68
CA ALA A 107 -0.09 0.63 11.15
C ALA A 107 -0.10 -0.17 12.46
N PHE A 108 -0.91 0.23 13.44
CA PHE A 108 -1.05 -0.52 14.69
C PHE A 108 -1.62 -1.92 14.48
N SER A 109 -2.61 -2.08 13.61
CA SER A 109 -3.15 -3.41 13.28
C SER A 109 -2.10 -4.32 12.61
N MET A 110 -1.12 -3.72 11.94
CA MET A 110 0.03 -4.41 11.33
C MET A 110 1.18 -4.65 12.32
N GLY A 111 1.09 -4.16 13.55
CA GLY A 111 2.09 -4.36 14.60
C GLY A 111 3.21 -3.31 14.64
N PHE A 112 3.04 -2.17 13.98
CA PHE A 112 4.01 -1.08 14.06
C PHE A 112 4.04 -0.47 15.47
N ALA A 113 5.24 -0.14 15.95
CA ALA A 113 5.45 0.41 17.28
C ALA A 113 4.98 1.88 17.38
N ARG A 114 4.65 2.31 18.62
CA ARG A 114 4.22 3.70 18.87
C ARG A 114 5.29 4.73 18.52
N ASN A 115 6.54 4.39 18.70
CA ASN A 115 7.71 5.23 18.43
C ASN A 115 8.37 4.95 17.07
N ASP A 116 7.67 4.27 16.16
CA ASP A 116 8.17 4.07 14.79
C ASP A 116 8.52 5.43 14.15
N PRO A 117 9.73 5.60 13.57
CA PRO A 117 10.16 6.86 12.99
C PRO A 117 9.23 7.38 11.88
N ASN A 118 8.65 6.51 11.09
CA ASN A 118 7.69 6.90 10.05
C ASN A 118 6.39 7.42 10.68
N ARG A 119 5.97 6.84 11.81
CA ARG A 119 4.83 7.30 12.59
C ARG A 119 5.07 8.71 13.12
N VAL A 120 6.21 8.92 13.78
CA VAL A 120 6.55 10.21 14.37
C VAL A 120 6.62 11.29 13.30
N ARG A 121 7.28 11.01 12.16
CA ARG A 121 7.35 11.93 11.02
C ARG A 121 5.98 12.27 10.46
N ALA A 122 5.14 11.28 10.22
CA ALA A 122 3.78 11.49 9.72
C ALA A 122 2.91 12.28 10.71
N GLY A 123 3.09 12.02 12.01
CA GLY A 123 2.42 12.74 13.09
C GLY A 123 2.84 14.19 13.20
N LEU A 124 4.12 14.52 13.03
CA LEU A 124 4.61 15.89 12.95
C LEU A 124 3.94 16.67 11.81
N VAL A 125 3.89 16.09 10.61
CA VAL A 125 3.21 16.70 9.46
C VAL A 125 1.71 16.87 9.72
N TYR A 126 1.08 15.88 10.35
CA TYR A 126 -0.32 15.96 10.75
C TYR A 126 -0.56 17.10 11.73
N THR A 127 0.27 17.23 12.77
CA THR A 127 0.17 18.31 13.78
C THR A 127 0.28 19.69 13.13
N LEU A 128 1.23 19.88 12.21
CA LEU A 128 1.38 21.14 11.47
C LEU A 128 0.14 21.46 10.61
N ARG A 129 -0.43 20.47 9.94
CA ARG A 129 -1.65 20.65 9.12
C ARG A 129 -2.86 21.01 9.98
N GLU A 130 -3.03 20.38 11.14
CA GLU A 130 -4.11 20.69 12.08
C GLU A 130 -3.98 22.12 12.62
N ALA A 131 -2.76 22.54 12.98
CA ALA A 131 -2.50 23.91 13.43
C ALA A 131 -2.80 24.94 12.34
N ALA A 132 -2.39 24.67 11.11
CA ALA A 132 -2.69 25.53 9.97
C ALA A 132 -4.20 25.64 9.68
N ALA A 133 -4.92 24.54 9.80
CA ALA A 133 -6.36 24.51 9.56
C ALA A 133 -7.19 25.19 10.67
N SER A 134 -6.73 25.12 11.95
CA SER A 134 -7.48 25.60 13.10
C SER A 134 -7.31 27.10 13.38
N VAL A 135 -6.12 27.65 13.15
CA VAL A 135 -5.76 29.02 13.58
C VAL A 135 -5.25 29.88 12.42
N GLY A 136 -5.11 29.30 11.22
CA GLY A 136 -4.57 30.02 10.05
C GLY A 136 -3.08 30.36 10.15
N HIS A 137 -2.37 29.74 11.08
CA HIS A 137 -0.92 29.95 11.24
C HIS A 137 -0.14 29.29 10.11
N VAL A 138 0.74 30.03 9.48
CA VAL A 138 1.64 29.54 8.43
C VAL A 138 2.84 28.78 9.02
N TYR A 139 3.11 28.96 10.29
CA TYR A 139 4.16 28.26 11.04
C TYR A 139 3.72 27.98 12.48
N LEU A 140 4.32 26.97 13.09
CA LEU A 140 4.15 26.64 14.50
C LEU A 140 5.53 26.68 15.15
N PRO A 141 5.72 27.41 16.29
CA PRO A 141 6.97 27.41 17.03
C PRO A 141 7.39 25.98 17.38
N LYS A 142 8.71 25.70 17.33
CA LYS A 142 9.27 24.36 17.58
C LYS A 142 8.73 23.76 18.89
N GLU A 143 8.71 24.53 19.96
CA GLU A 143 8.28 24.08 21.28
C GLU A 143 6.81 23.63 21.29
N GLU A 144 5.94 24.41 20.68
CA GLU A 144 4.51 24.09 20.55
C GLU A 144 4.28 22.87 19.65
N LEU A 145 5.05 22.74 18.56
CA LEU A 145 5.02 21.58 17.69
C LEU A 145 5.38 20.31 18.43
N LEU A 146 6.51 20.33 19.17
CA LEU A 146 6.98 19.19 19.94
C LEU A 146 5.97 18.76 21.02
N GLN A 147 5.42 19.72 21.75
CA GLN A 147 4.43 19.45 22.78
C GLN A 147 3.14 18.89 22.20
N SER A 148 2.61 19.50 21.14
CA SER A 148 1.37 19.05 20.48
C SER A 148 1.54 17.68 19.84
N ALA A 149 2.65 17.45 19.13
CA ALA A 149 2.92 16.17 18.51
C ALA A 149 3.14 15.05 19.54
N SER A 150 3.88 15.32 20.63
CA SER A 150 4.05 14.37 21.74
C SER A 150 2.71 13.98 22.37
N GLY A 151 1.82 14.94 22.57
CA GLY A 151 0.47 14.69 23.09
C GLY A 151 -0.40 13.86 22.13
N ILE A 152 -0.41 14.19 20.85
CA ILE A 152 -1.19 13.47 19.83
C ILE A 152 -0.66 12.04 19.64
N LEU A 153 0.66 11.88 19.57
CA LEU A 153 1.29 10.60 19.29
C LEU A 153 1.44 9.73 20.55
N GLN A 154 1.33 10.32 21.74
CA GLN A 154 1.61 9.65 23.02
C GLN A 154 3.00 8.99 23.05
N VAL A 155 4.00 9.73 22.61
CA VAL A 155 5.41 9.36 22.65
C VAL A 155 6.19 10.43 23.43
N ALA A 156 7.38 10.07 23.92
CA ALA A 156 8.24 11.02 24.64
C ALA A 156 8.63 12.19 23.73
N ARG A 157 8.67 13.39 24.31
CA ARG A 157 9.06 14.60 23.58
C ARG A 157 10.43 14.47 22.90
N GLU A 158 11.37 13.82 23.59
CA GLU A 158 12.73 13.56 23.08
C GLU A 158 12.72 12.74 21.80
N GLU A 159 11.83 11.75 21.68
CA GLU A 159 11.67 10.94 20.46
C GLU A 159 11.15 11.78 19.29
N VAL A 160 10.22 12.70 19.56
CA VAL A 160 9.69 13.63 18.56
C VAL A 160 10.76 14.61 18.12
N GLU A 161 11.54 15.16 19.07
CA GLU A 161 12.63 16.10 18.78
C GLU A 161 13.75 15.45 17.97
N ASN A 162 14.18 14.26 18.33
CA ASN A 162 15.17 13.48 17.57
C ASN A 162 14.72 13.24 16.14
N CYS A 163 13.47 12.90 15.94
CA CYS A 163 12.91 12.70 14.60
C CYS A 163 12.90 14.01 13.79
N LEU A 164 12.57 15.13 14.41
CA LEU A 164 12.57 16.45 13.77
C LEU A 164 13.98 16.87 13.33
N LEU A 165 14.99 16.70 14.19
CA LEU A 165 16.39 17.02 13.90
C LEU A 165 16.93 16.17 12.75
N TYR A 166 16.69 14.85 12.78
CA TYR A 166 17.13 13.95 11.71
C TYR A 166 16.47 14.25 10.35
N THR A 167 15.29 14.84 10.37
CA THR A 167 14.57 15.22 9.14
C THR A 167 15.13 16.53 8.56
N SER A 168 15.61 17.46 9.39
CA SER A 168 16.24 18.71 8.94
C SER A 168 17.63 18.47 8.34
N ASP A 169 18.44 17.60 8.95
CA ASP A 169 19.78 17.27 8.43
C ASP A 169 19.70 16.58 7.06
N ALA A 170 18.71 15.70 6.88
CA ALA A 170 18.48 15.04 5.58
C ALA A 170 17.94 15.98 4.49
N ALA A 171 17.47 17.17 4.82
CA ALA A 171 17.05 18.19 3.86
C ALA A 171 18.23 19.08 3.42
N ASP A 172 19.23 19.31 4.29
CA ASP A 172 20.42 20.11 3.99
C ASP A 172 21.42 19.38 3.06
N ASP A 173 21.45 18.06 3.07
CA ASP A 173 22.32 17.26 2.18
C ASP A 173 21.85 17.22 0.70
N ARG A 174 20.82 17.97 0.31
CA ARG A 174 20.27 18.02 -1.05
C ARG A 174 20.45 19.38 -1.76
N ILE A 175 21.43 20.17 -1.34
CA ILE A 175 21.84 21.40 -2.07
C ILE A 175 23.11 21.13 -2.87
#